data_6ac300362fae91697dbdc77b6f1d2d58
#
_entry.id   6ac300362fae91697dbdc77b6f1d2d58
#
_cell.length_a   1.000
_cell.length_b   1.000
_cell.length_c   1.000
_cell.angle_alpha   90.00
_cell.angle_beta   90.00
_cell.angle_gamma   90.00
#
_symmetry.space_group_name_H-M   'P 1'
#
loop_
_entity.id
_entity.type
_entity.pdbx_description
1 polymer ?
#
loop_
_entity_poly.entity_id
_entity_poly.type
_entity_poly.pdbx_seq_one_letter_code
_entity_poly.pdbx_strand_id
1 'polypeptide(L)'
;MNQLLDQLRPTLLDPCARDLAGTVQWWLLPGLESDQPFPVAVLGEGPPLLLLHGFDSSFLEFRRLAPRLSDRFQLFIPDLFGFGFSPRPSGASYGPEPVLRHLDALLERLPPSSVGLIGASMGGAVAVELARRHPERIRQLLLLAPAGLSGRPMPLPPVLDRLGVWFLSRPGVRRGLCSQAFADPAASVGAPEEQIASLHLQVPGWADALAAFARSGGFAGCGEPLPEQPLHVIWGAQDRILRPRLKQAVLDLLKRPVETFES
;
A
#
# COMPACT_ATOMS: atom_id res chain seq x y z
N MET A 1 -10.47 -3.95 -16.90
CA MET A 1 -9.32 -4.14 -15.98
C MET A 1 -9.25 -5.53 -15.38
N ASN A 2 -10.39 -6.14 -15.05
CA ASN A 2 -10.42 -7.55 -14.63
C ASN A 2 -9.61 -8.44 -15.58
N GLN A 3 -9.74 -8.21 -16.90
CA GLN A 3 -9.05 -8.99 -17.91
C GLN A 3 -7.52 -8.90 -17.85
N LEU A 4 -6.94 -7.76 -17.43
CA LEU A 4 -5.48 -7.62 -17.37
C LEU A 4 -4.89 -8.48 -16.25
N LEU A 5 -5.45 -8.43 -15.05
CA LEU A 5 -4.97 -9.26 -13.93
C LEU A 5 -5.15 -10.76 -14.24
N ASP A 6 -6.28 -11.14 -14.84
CA ASP A 6 -6.56 -12.52 -15.25
C ASP A 6 -5.56 -13.01 -16.30
N GLN A 7 -5.16 -12.15 -17.26
CA GLN A 7 -4.15 -12.46 -18.25
C GLN A 7 -2.74 -12.56 -17.65
N LEU A 8 -2.42 -11.70 -16.67
CA LEU A 8 -1.10 -11.67 -16.04
C LEU A 8 -0.90 -12.77 -14.99
N ARG A 9 -1.97 -13.19 -14.30
CA ARG A 9 -1.90 -14.20 -13.24
C ARG A 9 -1.16 -15.49 -13.66
N PRO A 10 -1.41 -16.11 -14.81
CA PRO A 10 -0.67 -17.32 -15.23
C PRO A 10 0.83 -17.07 -15.46
N THR A 11 1.23 -15.81 -15.71
CA THR A 11 2.62 -15.44 -15.98
C THR A 11 3.41 -15.08 -14.72
N LEU A 12 2.75 -15.01 -13.54
CA LEU A 12 3.39 -14.71 -12.28
C LEU A 12 4.40 -15.80 -11.93
N LEU A 13 5.64 -15.39 -11.69
CA LEU A 13 6.75 -16.29 -11.36
C LEU A 13 6.67 -16.78 -9.91
N ASP A 14 6.21 -15.91 -8.99
CA ASP A 14 6.03 -16.26 -7.59
C ASP A 14 4.70 -17.01 -7.38
N PRO A 15 4.73 -18.29 -6.92
CA PRO A 15 3.50 -19.06 -6.67
C PRO A 15 2.57 -18.38 -5.66
N CYS A 16 3.11 -17.78 -4.58
CA CYS A 16 2.30 -17.07 -3.59
C CYS A 16 1.57 -15.87 -4.20
N ALA A 17 2.21 -15.18 -5.16
CA ALA A 17 1.57 -14.08 -5.88
C ALA A 17 0.44 -14.59 -6.79
N ARG A 18 0.64 -15.73 -7.46
CA ARG A 18 -0.37 -16.37 -8.31
C ARG A 18 -1.59 -16.82 -7.50
N ASP A 19 -1.35 -17.40 -6.34
CA ASP A 19 -2.41 -17.86 -5.43
C ASP A 19 -3.18 -16.66 -4.89
N LEU A 20 -2.50 -15.62 -4.39
CA LEU A 20 -3.14 -14.41 -3.91
C LEU A 20 -3.93 -13.68 -5.00
N ALA A 21 -3.39 -13.59 -6.22
CA ALA A 21 -4.11 -13.00 -7.35
C ALA A 21 -5.40 -13.79 -7.69
N GLY A 22 -5.44 -15.08 -7.36
CA GLY A 22 -6.63 -15.92 -7.53
C GLY A 22 -7.76 -15.66 -6.54
N THR A 23 -7.49 -14.92 -5.46
CA THR A 23 -8.50 -14.56 -4.45
C THR A 23 -9.12 -13.19 -4.69
N VAL A 24 -8.72 -12.48 -5.76
CA VAL A 24 -9.20 -11.14 -6.04
C VAL A 24 -10.67 -11.16 -6.44
N GLN A 25 -11.45 -10.37 -5.74
CA GLN A 25 -12.82 -10.01 -6.05
C GLN A 25 -12.84 -8.57 -6.56
N TRP A 26 -13.76 -8.29 -7.46
CA TRP A 26 -13.91 -6.97 -8.07
C TRP A 26 -15.16 -6.30 -7.50
N TRP A 27 -14.95 -5.24 -6.70
CA TRP A 27 -16.01 -4.57 -5.96
C TRP A 27 -16.36 -3.22 -6.57
N LEU A 28 -17.65 -3.02 -6.89
CA LEU A 28 -18.17 -1.69 -7.12
C LEU A 28 -18.31 -0.99 -5.77
N LEU A 29 -17.66 0.15 -5.62
CA LEU A 29 -17.67 0.93 -4.40
C LEU A 29 -18.56 2.17 -4.60
N PRO A 30 -19.60 2.37 -3.77
CA PRO A 30 -20.51 3.48 -3.92
C PRO A 30 -19.82 4.82 -3.62
N GLY A 31 -20.32 5.90 -4.23
CA GLY A 31 -19.84 7.26 -3.96
C GLY A 31 -18.47 7.62 -4.59
N LEU A 32 -17.87 6.71 -5.35
CA LEU A 32 -16.66 7.00 -6.12
C LEU A 32 -17.02 7.38 -7.56
N GLU A 33 -16.27 8.33 -8.12
CA GLU A 33 -16.40 8.76 -9.52
C GLU A 33 -15.86 7.69 -10.49
N SER A 34 -16.31 6.45 -10.32
CA SER A 34 -15.89 5.33 -11.15
C SER A 34 -16.98 4.28 -11.23
N ASP A 35 -17.42 3.99 -12.44
CA ASP A 35 -18.30 2.86 -12.75
C ASP A 35 -17.53 1.52 -12.84
N GLN A 36 -16.19 1.55 -12.63
CA GLN A 36 -15.35 0.39 -12.71
C GLN A 36 -15.12 -0.21 -11.32
N PRO A 37 -15.15 -1.54 -11.20
CA PRO A 37 -14.91 -2.19 -9.92
C PRO A 37 -13.43 -2.14 -9.53
N PHE A 38 -13.19 -2.15 -8.23
CA PHE A 38 -11.87 -2.12 -7.59
C PHE A 38 -11.46 -3.53 -7.15
N PRO A 39 -10.17 -3.90 -7.32
CA PRO A 39 -9.67 -5.20 -6.90
C PRO A 39 -9.45 -5.23 -5.38
N VAL A 40 -9.97 -6.29 -4.77
CA VAL A 40 -9.75 -6.61 -3.35
C VAL A 40 -9.44 -8.09 -3.26
N ALA A 41 -8.25 -8.47 -2.84
CA ALA A 41 -7.97 -9.87 -2.53
C ALA A 41 -8.63 -10.20 -1.19
N VAL A 42 -9.46 -11.26 -1.20
CA VAL A 42 -10.25 -11.70 -0.03
C VAL A 42 -9.93 -13.14 0.26
N LEU A 43 -9.42 -13.44 1.46
CA LEU A 43 -9.09 -14.80 1.85
C LEU A 43 -9.14 -14.99 3.37
N GLY A 44 -9.30 -16.24 3.81
CA GLY A 44 -9.40 -16.61 5.21
C GLY A 44 -10.76 -16.31 5.82
N GLU A 45 -10.90 -16.73 7.07
CA GLU A 45 -12.10 -16.55 7.90
C GLU A 45 -11.70 -16.04 9.29
N GLY A 46 -12.62 -15.37 9.99
CA GLY A 46 -12.37 -14.85 11.33
C GLY A 46 -12.50 -13.32 11.43
N PRO A 47 -11.88 -12.69 12.45
CA PRO A 47 -11.93 -11.24 12.60
C PRO A 47 -11.37 -10.51 11.37
N PRO A 48 -12.04 -9.45 10.88
CA PRO A 48 -11.61 -8.76 9.67
C PRO A 48 -10.31 -8.00 9.88
N LEU A 49 -9.42 -8.11 8.89
CA LEU A 49 -8.11 -7.46 8.84
C LEU A 49 -7.91 -6.84 7.46
N LEU A 50 -7.69 -5.53 7.41
CA LEU A 50 -7.46 -4.77 6.19
C LEU A 50 -5.96 -4.48 6.04
N LEU A 51 -5.37 -4.87 4.91
CA LEU A 51 -3.96 -4.70 4.61
C LEU A 51 -3.77 -3.62 3.54
N LEU A 52 -2.97 -2.60 3.83
CA LEU A 52 -2.75 -1.41 3.00
C LEU A 52 -1.29 -1.36 2.53
N HIS A 53 -1.09 -1.48 1.22
CA HIS A 53 0.24 -1.54 0.60
C HIS A 53 0.95 -0.17 0.52
N GLY A 54 2.23 -0.19 0.19
CA GLY A 54 3.09 0.97 0.06
C GLY A 54 2.88 1.78 -1.23
N PHE A 55 3.68 2.86 -1.34
CA PHE A 55 3.70 3.72 -2.52
C PHE A 55 4.09 2.93 -3.77
N ASP A 56 3.39 3.18 -4.87
CA ASP A 56 3.64 2.58 -6.20
C ASP A 56 3.79 1.06 -6.15
N SER A 57 2.89 0.41 -5.39
CA SER A 57 2.81 -1.03 -5.16
C SER A 57 1.41 -1.57 -5.46
N SER A 58 1.10 -2.76 -5.02
CA SER A 58 -0.20 -3.43 -5.16
C SER A 58 -0.45 -4.42 -4.02
N PHE A 59 -1.65 -4.99 -3.97
CA PHE A 59 -2.01 -6.06 -3.02
C PHE A 59 -0.99 -7.23 -3.01
N LEU A 60 -0.26 -7.44 -4.10
CA LEU A 60 0.78 -8.48 -4.23
C LEU A 60 1.98 -8.27 -3.28
N GLU A 61 2.13 -7.07 -2.69
CA GLU A 61 3.11 -6.82 -1.64
C GLU A 61 2.94 -7.82 -0.47
N PHE A 62 1.69 -8.18 -0.16
CA PHE A 62 1.35 -9.07 0.94
C PHE A 62 1.33 -10.56 0.58
N ARG A 63 1.76 -10.96 -0.60
CA ARG A 63 1.68 -12.35 -1.09
C ARG A 63 2.30 -13.41 -0.17
N ARG A 64 3.33 -13.04 0.60
CA ARG A 64 4.00 -13.93 1.56
C ARG A 64 3.46 -13.82 2.97
N LEU A 65 2.84 -12.68 3.31
CA LEU A 65 2.25 -12.43 4.62
C LEU A 65 0.81 -12.97 4.68
N ALA A 66 0.03 -12.77 3.63
CA ALA A 66 -1.38 -13.12 3.60
C ALA A 66 -1.66 -14.60 3.93
N PRO A 67 -0.96 -15.59 3.37
CA PRO A 67 -1.18 -16.99 3.72
C PRO A 67 -0.91 -17.32 5.19
N ARG A 68 -0.04 -16.56 5.87
CA ARG A 68 0.30 -16.75 7.29
C ARG A 68 -0.73 -16.17 8.25
N LEU A 69 -1.56 -15.28 7.76
CA LEU A 69 -2.61 -14.64 8.55
C LEU A 69 -4.00 -15.21 8.27
N SER A 70 -4.22 -15.79 7.09
CA SER A 70 -5.54 -16.27 6.64
C SER A 70 -6.13 -17.42 7.46
N ASP A 71 -5.30 -18.16 8.20
CA ASP A 71 -5.78 -19.19 9.11
C ASP A 71 -6.49 -18.63 10.36
N ARG A 72 -6.31 -17.32 10.64
CA ARG A 72 -6.79 -16.68 11.87
C ARG A 72 -7.66 -15.46 11.63
N PHE A 73 -7.58 -14.87 10.44
CA PHE A 73 -8.24 -13.61 10.09
C PHE A 73 -8.89 -13.71 8.71
N GLN A 74 -10.00 -13.02 8.54
CA GLN A 74 -10.53 -12.70 7.23
C GLN A 74 -9.79 -11.48 6.68
N LEU A 75 -8.98 -11.68 5.64
CA LEU A 75 -8.14 -10.65 5.06
C LEU A 75 -8.85 -9.94 3.92
N PHE A 76 -8.73 -8.62 3.90
CA PHE A 76 -9.13 -7.73 2.82
C PHE A 76 -7.91 -6.92 2.38
N ILE A 77 -7.46 -7.12 1.16
CA ILE A 77 -6.24 -6.51 0.64
C ILE A 77 -6.58 -5.77 -0.66
N PRO A 78 -7.03 -4.50 -0.57
CA PRO A 78 -7.32 -3.69 -1.75
C PRO A 78 -6.05 -3.18 -2.41
N ASP A 79 -6.14 -2.91 -3.70
CA ASP A 79 -5.25 -1.92 -4.32
C ASP A 79 -5.79 -0.52 -4.01
N LEU A 80 -4.94 0.34 -3.48
CA LEU A 80 -5.29 1.72 -3.16
C LEU A 80 -5.67 2.50 -4.43
N PHE A 81 -6.57 3.48 -4.31
CA PHE A 81 -7.01 4.29 -5.45
C PHE A 81 -5.81 4.93 -6.18
N GLY A 82 -5.72 4.72 -7.48
CA GLY A 82 -4.61 5.20 -8.31
C GLY A 82 -3.36 4.31 -8.30
N PHE A 83 -3.35 3.24 -7.50
CA PHE A 83 -2.24 2.28 -7.41
C PHE A 83 -2.63 0.88 -7.84
N GLY A 84 -1.65 0.00 -7.94
CA GLY A 84 -1.86 -1.42 -8.26
C GLY A 84 -2.65 -1.62 -9.55
N PHE A 85 -3.67 -2.46 -9.48
CA PHE A 85 -4.62 -2.73 -10.55
C PHE A 85 -5.94 -1.96 -10.42
N SER A 86 -6.01 -0.99 -9.48
CA SER A 86 -7.17 -0.12 -9.35
C SER A 86 -7.45 0.68 -10.61
N PRO A 87 -8.73 0.96 -10.93
CA PRO A 87 -9.08 1.83 -12.05
C PRO A 87 -8.49 3.22 -11.91
N ARG A 88 -8.12 3.81 -13.04
CA ARG A 88 -7.59 5.18 -13.13
C ARG A 88 -8.43 6.00 -14.09
N PRO A 89 -9.61 6.49 -13.65
CA PRO A 89 -10.47 7.30 -14.48
C PRO A 89 -9.75 8.56 -14.98
N SER A 90 -9.96 8.88 -16.24
CA SER A 90 -9.43 10.12 -16.82
C SER A 90 -10.07 11.33 -16.13
N GLY A 91 -9.25 12.31 -15.76
CA GLY A 91 -9.73 13.52 -15.07
C GLY A 91 -9.97 13.36 -13.57
N ALA A 92 -9.82 12.16 -13.01
CA ALA A 92 -9.89 11.96 -11.56
C ALA A 92 -8.73 12.65 -10.84
N SER A 93 -8.98 13.07 -9.61
CA SER A 93 -7.94 13.56 -8.69
C SER A 93 -7.19 12.38 -8.08
N TYR A 94 -5.87 12.49 -7.95
CA TYR A 94 -5.03 11.50 -7.27
C TYR A 94 -4.24 12.16 -6.14
N GLY A 95 -4.32 11.59 -4.95
CA GLY A 95 -3.68 12.13 -3.75
C GLY A 95 -4.25 11.47 -2.49
N PRO A 96 -3.89 11.98 -1.30
CA PRO A 96 -4.33 11.41 -0.03
C PRO A 96 -5.85 11.32 0.11
N GLU A 97 -6.58 12.39 -0.19
CA GLU A 97 -8.03 12.44 0.00
C GLU A 97 -8.81 11.46 -0.91
N PRO A 98 -8.52 11.32 -2.22
CA PRO A 98 -9.11 10.25 -3.03
C PRO A 98 -8.81 8.83 -2.54
N VAL A 99 -7.59 8.58 -2.02
CA VAL A 99 -7.25 7.28 -1.42
C VAL A 99 -8.11 7.02 -0.19
N LEU A 100 -8.28 8.01 0.68
CA LEU A 100 -9.08 7.85 1.89
C LEU A 100 -10.57 7.68 1.58
N ARG A 101 -11.13 8.45 0.64
CA ARG A 101 -12.53 8.24 0.17
C ARG A 101 -12.75 6.84 -0.40
N HIS A 102 -11.78 6.30 -1.12
CA HIS A 102 -11.85 4.93 -1.60
C HIS A 102 -11.91 3.93 -0.44
N LEU A 103 -11.14 4.14 0.61
CA LEU A 103 -11.14 3.28 1.79
C LEU A 103 -12.38 3.49 2.67
N ASP A 104 -12.94 4.71 2.73
CA ASP A 104 -14.23 4.98 3.38
C ASP A 104 -15.33 4.12 2.73
N ALA A 105 -15.44 4.15 1.40
CA ALA A 105 -16.41 3.34 0.66
C ALA A 105 -16.13 1.81 0.79
N LEU A 106 -14.88 1.42 0.91
CA LEU A 106 -14.49 0.03 1.15
C LEU A 106 -14.95 -0.44 2.54
N LEU A 107 -14.75 0.38 3.58
CA LEU A 107 -15.17 0.07 4.95
C LEU A 107 -16.69 -0.16 5.07
N GLU A 108 -17.49 0.53 4.25
CA GLU A 108 -18.95 0.32 4.20
C GLU A 108 -19.31 -1.08 3.69
N ARG A 109 -18.46 -1.69 2.88
CA ARG A 109 -18.65 -3.05 2.33
C ARG A 109 -18.07 -4.16 3.21
N LEU A 110 -17.23 -3.81 4.15
CA LEU A 110 -16.67 -4.78 5.10
C LEU A 110 -17.72 -5.18 6.15
N PRO A 111 -17.55 -6.35 6.79
CA PRO A 111 -18.39 -6.73 7.92
C PRO A 111 -18.55 -5.60 8.94
N PRO A 112 -19.72 -5.44 9.57
CA PRO A 112 -20.00 -4.34 10.50
C PRO A 112 -19.16 -4.37 11.78
N SER A 113 -18.42 -5.46 12.04
CA SER A 113 -17.50 -5.58 13.15
C SER A 113 -16.29 -4.66 13.00
N SER A 114 -15.61 -4.36 14.11
CA SER A 114 -14.39 -3.57 14.09
C SER A 114 -13.26 -4.28 13.34
N VAL A 115 -12.47 -3.51 12.58
CA VAL A 115 -11.43 -4.00 11.66
C VAL A 115 -10.05 -3.73 12.25
N GLY A 116 -9.13 -4.69 12.15
CA GLY A 116 -7.70 -4.44 12.36
C GLY A 116 -7.07 -3.89 11.10
N LEU A 117 -6.06 -3.03 11.22
CA LEU A 117 -5.30 -2.50 10.09
C LEU A 117 -3.85 -3.00 10.10
N ILE A 118 -3.34 -3.39 8.94
CA ILE A 118 -1.90 -3.53 8.69
C ILE A 118 -1.54 -2.55 7.58
N GLY A 119 -0.61 -1.62 7.85
CA GLY A 119 -0.15 -0.67 6.84
C GLY A 119 1.36 -0.79 6.61
N ALA A 120 1.76 -1.08 5.37
CA ALA A 120 3.17 -1.17 5.00
C ALA A 120 3.64 0.13 4.33
N SER A 121 4.78 0.66 4.75
CA SER A 121 5.37 1.90 4.20
C SER A 121 4.35 3.05 4.16
N MET A 122 4.02 3.62 2.99
CA MET A 122 2.96 4.62 2.83
C MET A 122 1.60 4.14 3.38
N GLY A 123 1.29 2.85 3.24
CA GLY A 123 0.09 2.25 3.82
C GLY A 123 -0.01 2.43 5.32
N GLY A 124 1.12 2.64 6.02
CA GLY A 124 1.15 3.00 7.43
C GLY A 124 0.56 4.39 7.71
N ALA A 125 0.91 5.39 6.90
CA ALA A 125 0.31 6.73 7.00
C ALA A 125 -1.19 6.69 6.64
N VAL A 126 -1.55 5.94 5.60
CA VAL A 126 -2.95 5.71 5.21
C VAL A 126 -3.73 5.07 6.36
N ALA A 127 -3.17 4.05 7.04
CA ALA A 127 -3.80 3.38 8.17
C ALA A 127 -4.05 4.34 9.34
N VAL A 128 -3.08 5.22 9.66
CA VAL A 128 -3.22 6.23 10.70
C VAL A 128 -4.34 7.22 10.38
N GLU A 129 -4.40 7.73 9.13
CA GLU A 129 -5.45 8.64 8.71
C GLU A 129 -6.84 7.98 8.73
N LEU A 130 -6.93 6.73 8.27
CA LEU A 130 -8.17 5.97 8.27
C LEU A 130 -8.67 5.70 9.70
N ALA A 131 -7.76 5.37 10.62
CA ALA A 131 -8.11 5.15 12.02
C ALA A 131 -8.63 6.41 12.71
N ARG A 132 -8.09 7.59 12.36
CA ARG A 132 -8.59 8.87 12.87
C ARG A 132 -9.97 9.22 12.33
N ARG A 133 -10.26 8.85 11.08
CA ARG A 133 -11.59 9.08 10.45
C ARG A 133 -12.67 8.18 11.02
N HIS A 134 -12.30 6.94 11.38
CA HIS A 134 -13.23 5.90 11.79
C HIS A 134 -12.80 5.26 13.13
N PRO A 135 -12.73 6.04 14.22
CA PRO A 135 -12.22 5.54 15.50
C PRO A 135 -13.03 4.37 16.05
N GLU A 136 -14.35 4.34 15.79
CA GLU A 136 -15.24 3.26 16.22
C GLU A 136 -15.14 1.99 15.37
N ARG A 137 -14.65 2.12 14.12
CA ARG A 137 -14.54 1.02 13.17
C ARG A 137 -13.17 0.35 13.23
N ILE A 138 -12.14 1.08 13.62
CA ILE A 138 -10.76 0.57 13.63
C ILE A 138 -10.38 0.18 15.05
N ARG A 139 -10.06 -1.12 15.23
CA ARG A 139 -9.76 -1.69 16.54
C ARG A 139 -8.30 -1.48 16.94
N GLN A 140 -7.37 -1.68 16.02
CA GLN A 140 -5.93 -1.64 16.27
C GLN A 140 -5.15 -1.49 14.96
N LEU A 141 -3.92 -1.00 15.05
CA LEU A 141 -3.03 -0.82 13.92
C LEU A 141 -1.70 -1.57 14.13
N LEU A 142 -1.24 -2.20 13.06
CA LEU A 142 0.13 -2.70 12.94
C LEU A 142 0.79 -2.01 11.74
N LEU A 143 1.86 -1.28 11.98
CA LEU A 143 2.58 -0.54 10.96
C LEU A 143 3.91 -1.23 10.65
N LEU A 144 4.11 -1.56 9.39
CA LEU A 144 5.31 -2.22 8.89
C LEU A 144 6.18 -1.19 8.17
N ALA A 145 7.32 -0.82 8.78
CA ALA A 145 8.23 0.20 8.27
C ALA A 145 7.51 1.46 7.75
N PRO A 146 6.66 2.12 8.58
CA PRO A 146 5.75 3.15 8.12
C PRO A 146 6.49 4.37 7.56
N ALA A 147 6.04 4.84 6.40
CA ALA A 147 6.46 6.08 5.77
C ALA A 147 5.32 7.11 5.79
N GLY A 148 5.67 8.40 5.78
CA GLY A 148 4.68 9.50 5.75
C GLY A 148 4.13 9.92 7.11
N LEU A 149 4.55 9.31 8.21
CA LEU A 149 4.14 9.75 9.56
C LEU A 149 4.79 11.08 9.96
N SER A 150 6.04 11.30 9.56
CA SER A 150 6.78 12.54 9.81
C SER A 150 6.98 13.34 8.53
N GLY A 151 7.48 14.57 8.67
CA GLY A 151 7.78 15.44 7.54
C GLY A 151 6.61 16.34 7.15
N ARG A 152 6.69 16.89 5.93
CA ARG A 152 5.65 17.74 5.33
C ARG A 152 5.39 17.32 3.89
N PRO A 153 4.15 17.48 3.39
CA PRO A 153 3.87 17.27 1.98
C PRO A 153 4.82 18.10 1.11
N MET A 154 5.39 17.47 0.10
CA MET A 154 6.31 18.12 -0.84
C MET A 154 5.78 17.95 -2.28
N PRO A 155 4.83 18.78 -2.71
CA PRO A 155 4.29 18.74 -4.06
C PRO A 155 5.40 18.89 -5.09
N LEU A 156 5.44 17.98 -6.06
CA LEU A 156 6.36 18.11 -7.19
C LEU A 156 5.77 19.08 -8.23
N PRO A 157 6.56 20.04 -8.72
CA PRO A 157 6.13 20.90 -9.80
C PRO A 157 5.82 20.09 -11.08
N PRO A 158 4.91 20.59 -11.95
CA PRO A 158 4.76 20.06 -13.30
C PRO A 158 6.12 19.96 -14.01
N VAL A 159 6.32 18.93 -14.81
CA VAL A 159 7.58 18.53 -15.45
C VAL A 159 8.44 17.65 -14.53
N LEU A 160 8.71 18.03 -13.27
CA LEU A 160 9.48 17.19 -12.35
C LEU A 160 8.69 15.94 -11.93
N ASP A 161 7.38 16.05 -11.81
CA ASP A 161 6.48 14.90 -11.57
C ASP A 161 6.58 13.87 -12.71
N ARG A 162 6.50 14.32 -13.96
CA ARG A 162 6.60 13.47 -15.15
C ARG A 162 8.00 12.88 -15.32
N LEU A 163 9.03 13.68 -15.06
CA LEU A 163 10.42 13.20 -15.08
C LEU A 163 10.65 12.13 -14.01
N GLY A 164 10.10 12.33 -12.81
CA GLY A 164 10.14 11.35 -11.72
C GLY A 164 9.45 10.04 -12.11
N VAL A 165 8.26 10.11 -12.70
CA VAL A 165 7.52 8.94 -13.20
C VAL A 165 8.28 8.23 -14.30
N TRP A 166 8.82 8.97 -15.27
CA TRP A 166 9.69 8.40 -16.32
C TRP A 166 10.90 7.68 -15.71
N PHE A 167 11.55 8.29 -14.71
CA PHE A 167 12.66 7.66 -14.00
C PHE A 167 12.21 6.37 -13.32
N LEU A 168 11.09 6.40 -12.58
CA LEU A 168 10.52 5.24 -11.89
C LEU A 168 10.06 4.12 -12.84
N SER A 169 9.76 4.43 -14.11
CA SER A 169 9.40 3.41 -15.10
C SER A 169 10.60 2.59 -15.60
N ARG A 170 11.83 3.04 -15.33
CA ARG A 170 13.04 2.38 -15.84
C ARG A 170 13.30 1.05 -15.12
N PRO A 171 13.50 -0.07 -15.85
CA PRO A 171 13.73 -1.37 -15.22
C PRO A 171 14.89 -1.40 -14.23
N GLY A 172 16.01 -0.71 -14.55
CA GLY A 172 17.16 -0.63 -13.64
C GLY A 172 16.86 0.12 -12.35
N VAL A 173 16.02 1.17 -12.41
CA VAL A 173 15.57 1.91 -11.22
C VAL A 173 14.67 1.02 -10.35
N ARG A 174 13.71 0.33 -10.99
CA ARG A 174 12.82 -0.61 -10.30
C ARG A 174 13.60 -1.71 -9.59
N ARG A 175 14.56 -2.32 -10.27
CA ARG A 175 15.46 -3.32 -9.66
C ARG A 175 16.22 -2.74 -8.48
N GLY A 176 16.77 -1.54 -8.61
CA GLY A 176 17.48 -0.85 -7.54
C GLY A 176 16.61 -0.57 -6.33
N LEU A 177 15.38 -0.08 -6.53
CA LEU A 177 14.41 0.15 -5.46
C LEU A 177 13.96 -1.16 -4.80
N CYS A 178 13.71 -2.20 -5.59
CA CYS A 178 13.41 -3.53 -5.08
C CYS A 178 14.55 -4.06 -4.20
N SER A 179 15.79 -3.92 -4.65
CA SER A 179 16.97 -4.34 -3.89
C SER A 179 17.14 -3.58 -2.57
N GLN A 180 16.73 -2.32 -2.49
CA GLN A 180 16.79 -1.54 -1.25
C GLN A 180 15.77 -2.00 -0.20
N ALA A 181 14.69 -2.65 -0.63
CA ALA A 181 13.65 -3.15 0.28
C ALA A 181 14.07 -4.41 1.06
N PHE A 182 15.21 -5.03 0.72
CA PHE A 182 15.69 -6.26 1.35
C PHE A 182 17.04 -6.07 2.03
N ALA A 183 17.23 -6.71 3.16
CA ALA A 183 18.49 -6.68 3.91
C ALA A 183 19.60 -7.37 3.13
N ASP A 184 19.33 -8.56 2.59
CA ASP A 184 20.21 -9.28 1.65
C ASP A 184 19.54 -9.37 0.27
N PRO A 185 19.80 -8.40 -0.62
CA PRO A 185 19.22 -8.40 -1.96
C PRO A 185 19.70 -9.57 -2.82
N ALA A 186 20.94 -10.04 -2.60
CA ALA A 186 21.52 -11.12 -3.40
C ALA A 186 20.79 -12.45 -3.17
N ALA A 187 20.36 -12.69 -1.93
CA ALA A 187 19.60 -13.89 -1.57
C ALA A 187 18.08 -13.73 -1.79
N SER A 188 17.56 -12.50 -1.76
CA SER A 188 16.12 -12.26 -1.64
C SER A 188 15.45 -11.67 -2.88
N VAL A 189 16.21 -11.06 -3.80
CA VAL A 189 15.67 -10.36 -4.98
C VAL A 189 16.04 -11.13 -6.25
N GLY A 190 15.03 -11.67 -6.88
CA GLY A 190 15.12 -12.35 -8.16
C GLY A 190 14.08 -11.85 -9.16
N ALA A 191 13.96 -12.57 -10.26
CA ALA A 191 12.96 -12.26 -11.29
C ALA A 191 11.51 -12.17 -10.75
N PRO A 192 11.08 -12.99 -9.76
CA PRO A 192 9.75 -12.85 -9.18
C PRO A 192 9.52 -11.50 -8.50
N GLU A 193 10.47 -11.01 -7.69
CA GLU A 193 10.37 -9.72 -6.99
C GLU A 193 10.36 -8.55 -7.97
N GLU A 194 11.24 -8.58 -8.97
CA GLU A 194 11.31 -7.57 -10.02
C GLU A 194 10.02 -7.53 -10.86
N GLN A 195 9.47 -8.70 -11.17
CA GLN A 195 8.19 -8.80 -11.88
C GLN A 195 7.07 -8.12 -11.07
N ILE A 196 6.90 -8.48 -9.80
CA ILE A 196 5.85 -7.94 -8.94
C ILE A 196 6.00 -6.44 -8.76
N ALA A 197 7.23 -5.96 -8.57
CA ALA A 197 7.52 -4.54 -8.43
C ALA A 197 7.15 -3.71 -9.68
N SER A 198 6.99 -4.34 -10.84
CA SER A 198 6.77 -3.65 -12.13
C SER A 198 5.44 -4.01 -12.81
N LEU A 199 4.72 -5.00 -12.33
CA LEU A 199 3.57 -5.57 -13.04
C LEU A 199 2.45 -4.54 -13.26
N HIS A 200 2.15 -3.74 -12.24
CA HIS A 200 1.11 -2.73 -12.23
C HIS A 200 1.39 -1.51 -13.16
N LEU A 201 2.61 -1.36 -13.66
CA LEU A 201 2.95 -0.33 -14.65
C LEU A 201 2.20 -0.55 -15.98
N GLN A 202 1.75 -1.78 -16.24
CA GLN A 202 0.99 -2.13 -17.42
C GLN A 202 -0.47 -1.66 -17.36
N VAL A 203 -0.94 -1.23 -16.19
CA VAL A 203 -2.31 -0.73 -16.03
C VAL A 203 -2.44 0.65 -16.68
N PRO A 204 -3.40 0.85 -17.60
CA PRO A 204 -3.59 2.15 -18.26
C PRO A 204 -3.73 3.30 -17.27
N GLY A 205 -3.09 4.43 -17.57
CA GLY A 205 -3.12 5.63 -16.71
C GLY A 205 -2.16 5.62 -15.53
N TRP A 206 -1.30 4.58 -15.38
CA TRP A 206 -0.33 4.52 -14.28
C TRP A 206 0.54 5.78 -14.19
N ALA A 207 1.13 6.22 -15.28
CA ALA A 207 2.02 7.37 -15.30
C ALA A 207 1.32 8.67 -14.90
N ASP A 208 0.10 8.91 -15.41
CA ASP A 208 -0.65 10.12 -15.13
C ASP A 208 -1.16 10.16 -13.68
N ALA A 209 -1.64 9.03 -13.16
CA ALA A 209 -2.08 8.91 -11.77
C ALA A 209 -0.91 9.12 -10.79
N LEU A 210 0.25 8.50 -11.07
CA LEU A 210 1.44 8.65 -10.21
C LEU A 210 1.98 10.08 -10.23
N ALA A 211 2.02 10.74 -11.41
CA ALA A 211 2.40 12.14 -11.54
C ALA A 211 1.43 13.05 -10.77
N ALA A 212 0.13 12.82 -10.88
CA ALA A 212 -0.87 13.58 -10.15
C ALA A 212 -0.75 13.38 -8.62
N PHE A 213 -0.50 12.15 -8.17
CA PHE A 213 -0.23 11.86 -6.76
C PHE A 213 1.04 12.59 -6.27
N ALA A 214 2.11 12.61 -7.06
CA ALA A 214 3.33 13.35 -6.72
C ALA A 214 3.10 14.86 -6.62
N ARG A 215 2.24 15.43 -7.47
CA ARG A 215 1.84 16.85 -7.38
C ARG A 215 1.03 17.17 -6.12
N SER A 216 0.29 16.21 -5.57
CA SER A 216 -0.45 16.40 -4.32
C SER A 216 0.45 16.51 -3.09
N GLY A 217 1.73 16.11 -3.19
CA GLY A 217 2.66 16.00 -2.08
C GLY A 217 2.57 14.68 -1.31
N GLY A 218 1.59 13.83 -1.62
CA GLY A 218 1.42 12.51 -1.02
C GLY A 218 1.10 12.53 0.47
N PHE A 219 1.23 11.37 1.12
CA PHE A 219 1.07 11.25 2.56
C PHE A 219 2.37 11.67 3.28
N ALA A 220 2.28 12.72 4.10
CA ALA A 220 3.39 13.19 4.93
C ALA A 220 2.86 13.96 6.14
N GLY A 221 3.52 13.83 7.29
CA GLY A 221 3.09 14.47 8.54
C GLY A 221 1.82 13.85 9.15
N CYS A 222 1.46 12.64 8.72
CA CYS A 222 0.23 11.97 9.14
C CYS A 222 0.28 11.43 10.57
N GLY A 223 1.42 11.49 11.25
CA GLY A 223 1.57 10.95 12.60
C GLY A 223 1.07 11.86 13.71
N GLU A 224 0.69 13.09 13.45
CA GLU A 224 0.22 14.03 14.47
C GLU A 224 -1.17 14.56 14.18
N PRO A 225 -2.12 14.34 15.12
CA PRO A 225 -2.01 13.48 16.31
C PRO A 225 -2.02 11.99 15.94
N LEU A 226 -1.40 11.15 16.78
CA LEU A 226 -1.55 9.70 16.66
C LEU A 226 -3.01 9.31 16.97
N PRO A 227 -3.53 8.24 16.34
CA PRO A 227 -4.84 7.72 16.66
C PRO A 227 -4.87 7.11 18.08
N GLU A 228 -6.03 7.09 18.70
CA GLU A 228 -6.20 6.58 20.07
C GLU A 228 -6.11 5.06 20.16
N GLN A 229 -6.35 4.36 19.08
CA GLN A 229 -6.33 2.90 19.02
C GLN A 229 -4.94 2.34 19.35
N PRO A 230 -4.86 1.11 19.90
CA PRO A 230 -3.61 0.40 20.03
C PRO A 230 -2.84 0.37 18.71
N LEU A 231 -1.60 0.83 18.74
CA LEU A 231 -0.73 0.94 17.58
C LEU A 231 0.60 0.26 17.89
N HIS A 232 0.97 -0.68 17.03
CA HIS A 232 2.26 -1.37 17.05
C HIS A 232 3.04 -1.03 15.80
N VAL A 233 4.35 -0.96 15.93
CA VAL A 233 5.25 -0.68 14.80
C VAL A 233 6.33 -1.74 14.75
N ILE A 234 6.53 -2.29 13.57
CA ILE A 234 7.58 -3.24 13.26
C ILE A 234 8.51 -2.62 12.21
N TRP A 235 9.81 -2.70 12.47
CA TRP A 235 10.81 -2.14 11.56
C TRP A 235 11.95 -3.13 11.32
N GLY A 236 12.42 -3.23 10.08
CA GLY A 236 13.66 -3.93 9.79
C GLY A 236 14.86 -3.13 10.29
N ALA A 237 15.79 -3.77 11.03
CA ALA A 237 17.01 -3.12 11.51
C ALA A 237 17.83 -2.52 10.35
N GLN A 238 17.81 -3.19 9.21
CA GLN A 238 18.58 -2.84 8.01
C GLN A 238 17.76 -2.11 6.94
N ASP A 239 16.64 -1.47 7.33
CA ASP A 239 15.82 -0.67 6.41
C ASP A 239 16.67 0.44 5.77
N ARG A 240 16.75 0.42 4.44
CA ARG A 240 17.51 1.38 3.59
C ARG A 240 16.61 2.35 2.83
N ILE A 241 15.28 2.17 2.90
CA ILE A 241 14.32 3.00 2.18
C ILE A 241 14.10 4.31 2.91
N LEU A 242 13.87 4.24 4.24
CA LEU A 242 13.67 5.42 5.05
C LEU A 242 15.01 6.01 5.49
N ARG A 243 15.18 7.30 5.18
CA ARG A 243 16.38 8.04 5.63
C ARG A 243 16.45 8.03 7.17
N PRO A 244 17.64 7.88 7.77
CA PRO A 244 17.81 7.79 9.22
C PRO A 244 17.11 8.93 9.99
N ARG A 245 17.16 10.15 9.47
CA ARG A 245 16.48 11.32 10.09
C ARG A 245 14.96 11.17 10.15
N LEU A 246 14.35 10.64 9.08
CA LEU A 246 12.90 10.41 9.05
C LEU A 246 12.51 9.27 9.97
N LYS A 247 13.32 8.21 10.01
CA LYS A 247 13.14 7.10 10.94
C LYS A 247 13.20 7.59 12.38
N GLN A 248 14.21 8.39 12.75
CA GLN A 248 14.32 8.95 14.09
C GLN A 248 13.13 9.86 14.43
N ALA A 249 12.69 10.72 13.51
CA ALA A 249 11.53 11.57 13.73
C ALA A 249 10.23 10.76 13.97
N VAL A 250 10.07 9.61 13.33
CA VAL A 250 8.95 8.69 13.60
C VAL A 250 9.09 8.03 14.97
N LEU A 251 10.30 7.60 15.37
CA LEU A 251 10.55 7.04 16.70
C LEU A 251 10.25 8.05 17.80
N ASP A 252 10.67 9.30 17.62
CA ASP A 252 10.42 10.39 18.56
C ASP A 252 8.92 10.71 18.68
N LEU A 253 8.21 10.65 17.57
CA LEU A 253 6.76 10.84 17.50
C LEU A 253 6.00 9.74 18.25
N LEU A 254 6.38 8.48 18.01
CA LEU A 254 5.67 7.33 18.56
C LEU A 254 5.78 7.22 20.06
N LYS A 255 6.92 7.68 20.67
CA LYS A 255 7.20 7.60 22.13
C LYS A 255 6.89 6.22 22.73
N ARG A 256 6.98 5.17 21.94
CA ARG A 256 6.66 3.78 22.27
C ARG A 256 7.77 2.85 21.79
N PRO A 257 7.93 1.68 22.41
CA PRO A 257 8.84 0.66 21.89
C PRO A 257 8.46 0.28 20.45
N VAL A 258 9.44 0.24 19.58
CA VAL A 258 9.30 -0.25 18.21
C VAL A 258 10.01 -1.59 18.14
N GLU A 259 9.30 -2.61 17.71
CA GLU A 259 9.90 -3.92 17.49
C GLU A 259 10.82 -3.87 16.27
N THR A 260 12.09 -4.21 16.48
CA THR A 260 13.08 -4.25 15.42
C THR A 260 13.45 -5.68 15.12
N PHE A 261 13.33 -6.09 13.85
CA PHE A 261 13.73 -7.40 13.39
C PHE A 261 15.12 -7.32 12.74
N GLU A 262 16.02 -8.14 13.23
CA GLU A 262 17.27 -8.44 12.54
C GLU A 262 17.02 -9.60 11.57
N SER A 263 17.56 -9.48 10.36
CA SER A 263 17.43 -10.50 9.30
C SER A 263 18.40 -11.64 9.50
#